data_f06a086bc6be83c7c7ed9a934c57ee0c
#
_entry.id   f06a086bc6be83c7c7ed9a934c57ee0c
#
_cell.length_a   1.000
_cell.length_b   1.000
_cell.length_c   1.000
_cell.angle_alpha   90.00
_cell.angle_beta   90.00
_cell.angle_gamma   90.00
#
_symmetry.space_group_name_H-M   'P 1'
#
loop_
_entity.id
_entity.type
_entity.pdbx_description
1 polymer ?
#
loop_
_entity_poly.entity_id
_entity_poly.type
_entity_poly.pdbx_seq_one_letter_code
_entity_poly.pdbx_strand_id
1 'polypeptide(L)'
;MGFLPIKPILPINPIHAQDTNRVLLHVDGSTFFIDNEYFGDRISGYTLPGFVLQPKMEWVFDAHRDVKLKGGLHWLYYWGAQDFPARTAYGAYPLYDSMSRPMHVLPWLQASIKFNSKLKLYLGCLDPDGHDLPLPLYSPELALVGDPETGFQIKFNGNWLKMDIWTDWREYIWNRSPVPERFTAGASGRLVLNHKDWQFYLPLHFVVQHEGGQNMSVSHNINNNFNAAAGLGLYSLIGENFYYDISCRAFWYHQHGNPAVPFSTGWGLYPEVKTCLYNRWILSASYWHGKDFVPLMGCWHFSNLSANTAGLTFDRTRVVTLQASWMKSYPTWPRKCHLVIYGTLYHYLPSTGTFADGTTKDYGHRNQFAVGAALNFYPSIKLF
;
A
#
# COMPACT_ATOMS: atom_id res chain seq x y z
N MET A 1 5.19 0.12 -3.83
CA MET A 1 6.00 -1.08 -3.69
C MET A 1 6.07 -1.45 -2.24
N GLY A 2 5.15 -2.26 -1.82
CA GLY A 2 5.23 -2.83 -0.49
C GLY A 2 6.43 -3.76 -0.39
N PHE A 3 7.63 -3.22 -0.52
CA PHE A 3 8.80 -3.84 0.06
C PHE A 3 8.69 -3.64 1.56
N LEU A 4 7.66 -4.31 2.12
CA LEU A 4 7.78 -4.62 3.52
C LEU A 4 9.14 -5.25 3.67
N PRO A 5 10.03 -4.69 4.50
CA PRO A 5 11.15 -5.45 4.94
C PRO A 5 10.54 -6.72 5.50
N ILE A 6 10.81 -7.85 4.86
CA ILE A 6 10.68 -9.14 5.52
C ILE A 6 11.54 -8.94 6.75
N LYS A 7 10.88 -8.65 7.88
CA LYS A 7 11.62 -8.58 9.14
C LYS A 7 12.25 -9.95 9.26
N PRO A 8 13.57 -10.09 9.17
CA PRO A 8 14.18 -11.35 9.57
C PRO A 8 13.65 -11.59 10.97
N ILE A 9 13.19 -12.79 11.23
CA ILE A 9 12.90 -13.25 12.59
C ILE A 9 14.26 -13.29 13.28
N LEU A 10 14.71 -12.12 13.73
CA LEU A 10 15.90 -12.06 14.59
C LEU A 10 15.45 -12.54 15.96
N PRO A 11 16.22 -13.41 16.61
CA PRO A 11 15.95 -13.82 17.97
C PRO A 11 15.85 -12.57 18.84
N ILE A 12 14.75 -12.45 19.55
CA ILE A 12 14.52 -11.41 20.55
C ILE A 12 15.51 -11.71 21.68
N ASN A 13 16.63 -11.01 21.71
CA ASN A 13 17.45 -10.99 22.91
C ASN A 13 16.60 -10.44 24.06
N PRO A 14 16.53 -11.12 25.20
CA PRO A 14 15.86 -10.61 26.37
C PRO A 14 16.61 -9.36 26.85
N ILE A 15 16.02 -8.20 26.62
CA ILE A 15 16.52 -6.94 27.19
C ILE A 15 15.99 -6.87 28.61
N HIS A 16 16.92 -6.82 29.55
CA HIS A 16 16.68 -6.70 30.98
C HIS A 16 15.66 -5.60 31.30
N ALA A 17 14.69 -5.99 32.13
CA ALA A 17 13.69 -5.09 32.72
C ALA A 17 14.40 -4.16 33.70
N GLN A 18 14.65 -2.90 33.32
CA GLN A 18 14.90 -1.78 34.25
C GLN A 18 15.03 -0.48 33.43
N ASP A 19 13.93 0.21 33.29
CA ASP A 19 13.82 1.68 33.05
C ASP A 19 12.40 1.99 32.61
N THR A 20 11.60 2.50 33.49
CA THR A 20 10.17 2.75 33.32
C THR A 20 9.87 4.01 32.49
N ASN A 21 10.83 4.91 32.29
CA ASN A 21 10.62 6.11 31.48
C ASN A 21 11.72 6.20 30.42
N ARG A 22 11.45 5.72 29.24
CA ARG A 22 12.38 5.86 28.12
C ARG A 22 11.84 6.80 27.08
N VAL A 23 12.68 7.71 26.65
CA VAL A 23 12.45 8.54 25.48
C VAL A 23 13.43 8.10 24.38
N LEU A 24 12.89 7.71 23.24
CA LEU A 24 13.66 7.30 22.08
C LEU A 24 13.43 8.31 20.95
N LEU A 25 14.49 8.74 20.30
CA LEU A 25 14.42 9.46 19.04
C LEU A 25 14.53 8.44 17.89
N HIS A 26 13.53 8.39 17.04
CA HIS A 26 13.53 7.65 15.80
C HIS A 26 13.67 8.64 14.64
N VAL A 27 14.47 8.30 13.65
CA VAL A 27 14.56 9.07 12.41
C VAL A 27 14.33 8.10 11.26
N ASP A 28 13.06 7.86 10.96
CA ASP A 28 12.70 7.01 9.83
C ASP A 28 12.76 7.83 8.54
N GLY A 29 13.34 7.27 7.51
CA GLY A 29 13.44 7.97 6.24
C GLY A 29 13.74 7.08 5.06
N SER A 30 13.47 7.62 3.89
CA SER A 30 13.80 7.04 2.60
C SER A 30 14.19 8.14 1.64
N THR A 31 15.29 7.98 0.93
CA THR A 31 15.53 8.74 -0.30
C THR A 31 15.39 7.78 -1.46
N PHE A 32 14.72 8.22 -2.51
CA PHE A 32 14.32 7.34 -3.60
C PHE A 32 14.40 8.01 -4.96
N PHE A 33 14.52 7.18 -5.97
CA PHE A 33 14.37 7.51 -7.37
C PHE A 33 13.49 6.46 -8.01
N ILE A 34 12.42 6.90 -8.68
CA ILE A 34 11.49 6.06 -9.45
C ILE A 34 11.47 6.58 -10.87
N ASP A 35 11.54 5.67 -11.83
CA ASP A 35 11.36 5.95 -13.24
C ASP A 35 10.34 4.97 -13.81
N ASN A 36 9.16 5.48 -14.13
CA ASN A 36 8.02 4.73 -14.62
C ASN A 36 7.83 5.03 -16.11
N GLU A 37 8.28 4.15 -16.96
CA GLU A 37 8.13 4.23 -18.41
C GLU A 37 6.76 3.62 -18.82
N TYR A 38 5.71 4.35 -18.48
CA TYR A 38 4.34 4.03 -18.88
C TYR A 38 3.89 4.98 -19.96
N PHE A 39 3.28 4.50 -21.01
CA PHE A 39 2.88 5.31 -22.15
C PHE A 39 1.58 4.80 -22.79
N GLY A 40 0.88 5.75 -23.42
CA GLY A 40 -0.38 5.54 -24.11
C GLY A 40 -1.60 5.86 -23.26
N ASP A 41 -2.75 5.37 -23.72
CA ASP A 41 -4.03 5.83 -23.23
C ASP A 41 -4.44 5.26 -21.87
N ARG A 42 -3.74 4.21 -21.35
CA ARG A 42 -4.11 3.55 -20.08
C ARG A 42 -3.62 4.28 -18.84
N ILE A 43 -2.34 4.57 -18.82
CA ILE A 43 -1.63 5.15 -17.68
C ILE A 43 -0.41 5.91 -18.19
N SER A 44 -0.08 7.04 -17.57
CA SER A 44 1.13 7.79 -17.82
C SER A 44 2.26 7.42 -16.87
N GLY A 45 3.47 7.38 -17.41
CA GLY A 45 4.68 7.26 -16.62
C GLY A 45 5.19 8.62 -16.13
N TYR A 46 6.13 8.54 -15.19
CA TYR A 46 6.79 9.70 -14.60
C TYR A 46 8.11 9.31 -13.97
N THR A 47 9.01 10.26 -13.85
CA THR A 47 10.25 10.14 -13.08
C THR A 47 10.12 10.95 -11.81
N LEU A 48 10.34 10.33 -10.65
CA LEU A 48 10.14 10.94 -9.35
C LEU A 48 11.34 10.70 -8.42
N PRO A 49 12.29 11.65 -8.35
CA PRO A 49 13.29 11.68 -7.29
C PRO A 49 12.75 12.39 -6.05
N GLY A 50 12.93 11.80 -4.88
CA GLY A 50 12.39 12.40 -3.66
C GLY A 50 12.95 11.82 -2.38
N PHE A 51 12.47 12.35 -1.27
CA PHE A 51 12.71 11.77 0.04
C PHE A 51 11.49 11.89 0.96
N VAL A 52 11.39 10.95 1.87
CA VAL A 52 10.52 11.00 3.05
C VAL A 52 11.40 11.00 4.28
N LEU A 53 11.16 11.91 5.23
CA LEU A 53 11.86 11.96 6.50
C LEU A 53 10.84 12.13 7.64
N GLN A 54 10.94 11.26 8.64
CA GLN A 54 10.04 11.24 9.78
C GLN A 54 10.82 11.18 11.10
N PRO A 55 11.31 12.32 11.62
CA PRO A 55 11.85 12.39 12.97
C PRO A 55 10.69 12.27 13.98
N LYS A 56 10.79 11.30 14.89
CA LYS A 56 9.75 10.97 15.88
C LYS A 56 10.36 10.73 17.25
N MET A 57 9.76 11.28 18.29
CA MET A 57 10.05 10.92 19.67
C MET A 57 9.06 9.85 20.13
N GLU A 58 9.55 8.79 20.75
CA GLU A 58 8.74 7.74 21.37
C GLU A 58 8.86 7.82 22.88
N TRP A 59 7.72 7.96 23.55
CA TRP A 59 7.57 7.86 25.00
C TRP A 59 6.93 6.51 25.35
N VAL A 60 7.54 5.82 26.31
CA VAL A 60 7.05 4.55 26.84
C VAL A 60 6.55 4.81 28.25
N PHE A 61 5.25 4.59 28.49
CA PHE A 61 4.60 4.97 29.74
C PHE A 61 4.59 3.91 30.82
N ASP A 62 4.83 2.66 30.45
CA ASP A 62 4.74 1.52 31.35
C ASP A 62 5.98 0.60 31.30
N ALA A 63 6.19 -0.13 32.40
CA ALA A 63 7.31 -1.07 32.53
C ALA A 63 7.26 -2.23 31.52
N HIS A 64 6.06 -2.63 31.10
CA HIS A 64 5.84 -3.69 30.11
C HIS A 64 5.96 -3.19 28.68
N ARG A 65 6.04 -1.85 28.46
CA ARG A 65 6.09 -1.20 27.15
C ARG A 65 4.87 -1.49 26.27
N ASP A 66 3.72 -1.62 26.92
CA ASP A 66 2.48 -1.93 26.27
C ASP A 66 1.78 -0.66 25.73
N VAL A 67 2.03 0.49 26.38
CA VAL A 67 1.50 1.80 25.97
C VAL A 67 2.64 2.71 25.53
N LYS A 68 2.57 3.21 24.30
CA LYS A 68 3.56 4.10 23.72
C LYS A 68 2.88 5.25 22.99
N LEU A 69 3.46 6.42 23.08
CA LEU A 69 3.11 7.58 22.28
C LEU A 69 4.31 7.95 21.42
N LYS A 70 4.10 8.15 20.13
CA LYS A 70 5.08 8.69 19.21
C LYS A 70 4.56 10.02 18.67
N GLY A 71 5.41 11.04 18.69
CA GLY A 71 5.09 12.34 18.10
C GLY A 71 6.26 12.87 17.30
N GLY A 72 5.97 13.50 16.17
CA GLY A 72 7.01 14.01 15.28
C GLY A 72 6.45 14.69 14.05
N LEU A 73 7.20 14.63 12.98
CA LEU A 73 6.86 15.22 11.70
C LEU A 73 6.96 14.17 10.60
N HIS A 74 6.13 14.33 9.58
CA HIS A 74 6.28 13.71 8.27
C HIS A 74 6.69 14.79 7.29
N TRP A 75 7.85 14.62 6.65
CA TRP A 75 8.38 15.54 5.65
C TRP A 75 8.61 14.75 4.36
N LEU A 76 7.83 15.10 3.34
CA LEU A 76 7.92 14.55 2.00
C LEU A 76 8.34 15.66 1.03
N TYR A 77 9.30 15.37 0.15
CA TYR A 77 9.77 16.32 -0.86
C TYR A 77 10.17 15.62 -2.15
N TYR A 78 9.80 16.22 -3.28
CA TYR A 78 10.18 15.76 -4.62
C TYR A 78 11.03 16.82 -5.31
N TRP A 79 12.23 16.41 -5.76
CA TRP A 79 13.11 17.31 -6.47
C TRP A 79 12.61 17.57 -7.90
N GLY A 80 12.47 18.85 -8.26
CA GLY A 80 12.08 19.28 -9.60
C GLY A 80 10.62 19.11 -9.96
N ALA A 81 9.79 18.52 -9.10
CA ALA A 81 8.36 18.41 -9.34
C ALA A 81 7.65 19.73 -8.98
N GLN A 82 6.76 20.18 -9.87
CA GLN A 82 5.83 21.28 -9.59
C GLN A 82 4.48 20.79 -9.09
N ASP A 83 4.14 19.54 -9.42
CA ASP A 83 2.92 18.86 -9.03
C ASP A 83 3.18 17.36 -8.94
N PHE A 84 2.28 16.60 -8.29
CA PHE A 84 2.37 15.16 -8.25
C PHE A 84 1.87 14.54 -9.56
N PRO A 85 2.69 13.71 -10.24
CA PRO A 85 2.39 13.27 -11.60
C PRO A 85 1.30 12.20 -11.72
N ALA A 86 0.98 11.48 -10.65
CA ALA A 86 0.05 10.35 -10.68
C ALA A 86 -1.43 10.75 -10.50
N ARG A 87 -1.86 11.87 -11.09
CA ARG A 87 -3.29 12.21 -11.18
C ARG A 87 -3.96 11.32 -12.20
N THR A 88 -5.15 10.85 -11.85
CA THR A 88 -6.01 10.16 -12.82
C THR A 88 -6.98 11.15 -13.49
N ALA A 89 -7.51 10.78 -14.66
CA ALA A 89 -8.52 11.57 -15.37
C ALA A 89 -9.86 11.70 -14.61
N TYR A 90 -10.04 10.98 -13.52
CA TYR A 90 -11.26 10.98 -12.68
C TYR A 90 -11.15 11.86 -11.44
N GLY A 91 -10.21 12.81 -11.46
CA GLY A 91 -9.90 13.60 -10.28
C GLY A 91 -9.06 12.81 -9.30
N ALA A 92 -8.85 13.42 -8.14
CA ALA A 92 -8.03 12.79 -7.15
C ALA A 92 -8.71 11.53 -6.65
N TYR A 93 -8.03 10.45 -6.75
CA TYR A 93 -8.13 9.45 -5.72
C TYR A 93 -7.95 10.17 -4.39
N PRO A 94 -8.78 9.90 -3.36
CA PRO A 94 -8.67 10.59 -2.07
C PRO A 94 -7.25 10.64 -1.51
N LEU A 95 -6.43 9.69 -1.90
CA LEU A 95 -5.02 9.58 -1.50
C LEU A 95 -4.07 10.57 -2.21
N TYR A 96 -4.46 11.13 -3.36
CA TYR A 96 -3.61 12.01 -4.16
C TYR A 96 -4.06 13.48 -4.16
N ASP A 97 -5.25 13.78 -3.63
CA ASP A 97 -5.83 15.14 -3.70
C ASP A 97 -5.08 16.16 -2.85
N SER A 98 -4.44 15.71 -1.77
CA SER A 98 -3.62 16.56 -0.92
C SER A 98 -2.24 16.92 -1.53
N MET A 99 -1.86 16.30 -2.65
CA MET A 99 -0.50 16.28 -3.18
C MET A 99 -0.26 17.25 -4.34
N SER A 100 -0.90 18.41 -4.30
CA SER A 100 -0.69 19.45 -5.32
C SER A 100 0.64 20.22 -5.18
N ARG A 101 1.46 19.89 -4.17
CA ARG A 101 2.71 20.61 -3.89
C ARG A 101 3.88 19.65 -3.82
N PRO A 102 5.09 20.06 -4.26
CA PRO A 102 6.28 19.22 -4.24
C PRO A 102 6.80 18.92 -2.83
N MET A 103 6.31 19.63 -1.80
CA MET A 103 6.74 19.49 -0.42
C MET A 103 5.54 19.43 0.53
N HIS A 104 5.50 18.40 1.36
CA HIS A 104 4.54 18.24 2.43
C HIS A 104 5.25 18.14 3.78
N VAL A 105 4.79 18.92 4.75
CA VAL A 105 5.23 18.79 6.15
C VAL A 105 3.98 18.70 7.01
N LEU A 106 3.78 17.55 7.62
CA LEU A 106 2.59 17.24 8.42
C LEU A 106 3.00 16.81 9.83
N PRO A 107 2.16 17.09 10.85
CA PRO A 107 2.35 16.49 12.16
C PRO A 107 2.18 14.96 12.07
N TRP A 108 3.01 14.24 12.82
CA TRP A 108 2.93 12.79 12.92
C TRP A 108 2.70 12.41 14.37
N LEU A 109 1.56 11.80 14.69
CA LEU A 109 1.21 11.40 16.04
C LEU A 109 0.59 9.99 16.02
N GLN A 110 1.09 9.11 16.89
CA GLN A 110 0.58 7.74 17.03
C GLN A 110 0.58 7.33 18.51
N ALA A 111 -0.56 6.91 19.00
CA ALA A 111 -0.65 6.12 20.22
C ALA A 111 -0.72 4.63 19.84
N SER A 112 0.07 3.81 20.49
CA SER A 112 0.03 2.36 20.30
C SER A 112 -0.17 1.64 21.62
N ILE A 113 -1.10 0.69 21.63
CA ILE A 113 -1.45 -0.11 22.80
C ILE A 113 -1.29 -1.59 22.42
N LYS A 114 -0.46 -2.29 23.16
CA LYS A 114 -0.25 -3.71 23.01
C LYS A 114 -1.02 -4.44 24.13
N PHE A 115 -2.15 -5.02 23.81
CA PHE A 115 -2.98 -5.77 24.78
C PHE A 115 -2.32 -7.10 25.20
N ASN A 116 -1.62 -7.72 24.25
CA ASN A 116 -0.83 -8.93 24.49
C ASN A 116 0.17 -9.13 23.34
N SER A 117 0.89 -10.24 23.31
CA SER A 117 1.88 -10.52 22.26
C SER A 117 1.31 -10.60 20.84
N LYS A 118 0.00 -10.78 20.71
CA LYS A 118 -0.69 -10.99 19.43
C LYS A 118 -1.54 -9.80 18.99
N LEU A 119 -2.06 -9.00 19.91
CA LEU A 119 -3.05 -7.94 19.63
C LEU A 119 -2.48 -6.55 19.94
N LYS A 120 -2.53 -5.68 18.94
CA LYS A 120 -2.11 -4.28 19.02
C LYS A 120 -3.18 -3.36 18.44
N LEU A 121 -3.34 -2.20 19.05
CA LEU A 121 -4.15 -1.08 18.57
C LEU A 121 -3.24 0.11 18.29
N TYR A 122 -3.50 0.82 17.19
CA TYR A 122 -2.90 2.10 16.86
C TYR A 122 -3.99 3.13 16.67
N LEU A 123 -3.75 4.34 17.17
CA LEU A 123 -4.62 5.52 17.04
C LEU A 123 -3.78 6.70 16.57
N GLY A 124 -4.31 7.49 15.66
CA GLY A 124 -3.60 8.55 14.96
C GLY A 124 -2.93 8.02 13.69
N CYS A 125 -1.65 8.28 13.45
CA CYS A 125 -0.96 7.71 12.30
C CYS A 125 -0.87 6.19 12.40
N LEU A 126 -1.19 5.50 11.30
CA LEU A 126 -1.21 4.04 11.24
C LEU A 126 0.21 3.45 11.11
N ASP A 127 0.33 2.14 11.28
CA ASP A 127 1.57 1.40 11.02
C ASP A 127 1.73 1.17 9.51
N PRO A 128 2.72 1.79 8.83
CA PRO A 128 2.78 1.91 7.38
C PRO A 128 3.37 0.65 6.73
N ASP A 129 2.71 -0.48 6.82
CA ASP A 129 3.17 -1.75 6.25
C ASP A 129 2.37 -2.24 5.02
N GLY A 130 1.51 -1.38 4.44
CA GLY A 130 0.70 -1.69 3.25
C GLY A 130 -0.41 -2.71 3.52
N HIS A 131 -0.74 -2.95 4.77
CA HIS A 131 -1.87 -3.78 5.22
C HIS A 131 -1.89 -5.23 4.70
N ASP A 132 -0.74 -5.78 4.30
CA ASP A 132 -0.63 -7.12 3.67
C ASP A 132 -1.56 -7.30 2.44
N LEU A 133 -1.82 -6.22 1.71
CA LEU A 133 -2.68 -6.22 0.53
C LEU A 133 -1.88 -6.54 -0.74
N PRO A 134 -2.46 -7.32 -1.69
CA PRO A 134 -1.82 -7.59 -2.99
C PRO A 134 -1.87 -6.36 -3.92
N LEU A 135 -1.00 -6.35 -4.95
CA LEU A 135 -0.88 -5.24 -5.91
C LEU A 135 -2.20 -4.70 -6.49
N PRO A 136 -3.20 -5.53 -6.82
CA PRO A 136 -4.47 -5.01 -7.30
C PRO A 136 -5.29 -4.24 -6.25
N LEU A 137 -4.96 -4.36 -4.95
CA LEU A 137 -5.64 -3.65 -3.85
C LEU A 137 -4.80 -2.56 -3.21
N TYR A 138 -3.46 -2.60 -3.32
CA TYR A 138 -2.57 -1.60 -2.75
C TYR A 138 -1.38 -1.34 -3.68
N SER A 139 -1.23 -0.11 -4.13
CA SER A 139 -0.06 0.33 -4.90
C SER A 139 1.10 0.61 -3.96
N PRO A 140 2.24 -0.02 -4.17
CA PRO A 140 3.44 0.24 -3.38
C PRO A 140 3.95 1.67 -3.45
N GLU A 141 3.60 2.40 -4.49
CA GLU A 141 3.95 3.83 -4.64
C GLU A 141 3.32 4.69 -3.54
N LEU A 142 2.17 4.27 -2.98
CA LEU A 142 1.50 4.99 -1.89
C LEU A 142 2.41 5.23 -0.68
N ALA A 143 3.29 4.28 -0.39
CA ALA A 143 4.25 4.42 0.70
C ALA A 143 5.31 5.52 0.48
N LEU A 144 5.51 5.95 -0.78
CA LEU A 144 6.49 6.97 -1.17
C LEU A 144 5.83 8.31 -1.51
N VAL A 145 4.55 8.27 -1.84
CA VAL A 145 3.85 9.43 -2.40
C VAL A 145 2.63 9.83 -1.59
N GLY A 146 2.20 8.97 -0.65
CA GLY A 146 1.05 9.23 0.22
C GLY A 146 1.43 9.99 1.49
N ASP A 147 0.50 10.84 1.95
CA ASP A 147 0.51 11.32 3.31
C ASP A 147 0.29 10.14 4.28
N PRO A 148 0.75 10.23 5.53
CA PRO A 148 0.52 9.17 6.50
C PRO A 148 -0.97 8.84 6.63
N GLU A 149 -1.32 7.58 6.55
CA GLU A 149 -2.66 7.13 6.87
C GLU A 149 -2.98 7.44 8.34
N THR A 150 -4.17 7.99 8.61
CA THR A 150 -4.56 8.47 9.93
C THR A 150 -5.95 7.98 10.34
N GLY A 151 -6.07 7.49 11.57
CA GLY A 151 -7.32 6.95 12.08
C GLY A 151 -7.11 5.93 13.18
N PHE A 152 -7.62 4.72 12.98
CA PHE A 152 -7.35 3.62 13.89
C PHE A 152 -6.97 2.34 13.12
N GLN A 153 -6.19 1.49 13.78
CA GLN A 153 -5.76 0.21 13.21
C GLN A 153 -5.66 -0.84 14.30
N ILE A 154 -6.20 -2.01 14.04
CA ILE A 154 -6.09 -3.18 14.92
C ILE A 154 -5.33 -4.27 14.18
N LYS A 155 -4.20 -4.69 14.75
CA LYS A 155 -3.41 -5.82 14.22
C LYS A 155 -3.47 -7.01 15.17
N PHE A 156 -3.87 -8.14 14.64
CA PHE A 156 -3.81 -9.43 15.33
C PHE A 156 -2.85 -10.38 14.61
N ASN A 157 -1.86 -10.90 15.33
CA ASN A 157 -0.86 -11.82 14.80
C ASN A 157 -0.82 -13.12 15.63
N GLY A 158 -1.79 -13.97 15.37
CA GLY A 158 -1.91 -15.29 15.96
C GLY A 158 -1.27 -16.39 15.11
N ASN A 159 -1.26 -17.63 15.61
CA ASN A 159 -0.64 -18.76 14.91
C ASN A 159 -1.48 -19.24 13.72
N TRP A 160 -2.79 -19.14 13.80
CA TRP A 160 -3.74 -19.60 12.77
C TRP A 160 -4.47 -18.45 12.06
N LEU A 161 -4.41 -17.23 12.62
CA LEU A 161 -5.02 -16.03 12.06
C LEU A 161 -4.03 -14.86 12.18
N LYS A 162 -3.79 -14.19 11.06
CA LYS A 162 -3.20 -12.85 11.02
C LYS A 162 -4.26 -11.92 10.46
N MET A 163 -4.40 -10.73 11.04
CA MET A 163 -5.44 -9.78 10.65
C MET A 163 -4.97 -8.36 10.90
N ASP A 164 -5.33 -7.48 9.95
CA ASP A 164 -5.19 -6.03 10.04
C ASP A 164 -6.54 -5.41 9.65
N ILE A 165 -7.10 -4.59 10.52
CA ILE A 165 -8.32 -3.82 10.28
C ILE A 165 -7.96 -2.37 10.52
N TRP A 166 -8.31 -1.50 9.57
CA TRP A 166 -7.94 -0.09 9.66
C TRP A 166 -9.01 0.84 9.09
N THR A 167 -8.92 2.10 9.49
CA THR A 167 -9.61 3.23 8.86
C THR A 167 -8.61 4.37 8.69
N ASP A 168 -8.54 4.90 7.49
CA ASP A 168 -7.77 6.08 7.13
C ASP A 168 -8.74 7.22 6.84
N TRP A 169 -8.77 8.23 7.70
CA TRP A 169 -9.71 9.36 7.63
C TRP A 169 -9.01 10.56 6.98
N ARG A 170 -9.48 10.92 5.80
CA ARG A 170 -8.86 12.00 5.01
C ARG A 170 -9.55 13.34 5.20
N GLU A 171 -10.90 13.34 5.19
CA GLU A 171 -11.73 14.52 5.37
C GLU A 171 -12.85 14.19 6.35
N TYR A 172 -12.95 14.97 7.43
CA TYR A 172 -14.09 14.84 8.35
C TYR A 172 -15.11 15.92 8.06
N ILE A 173 -16.37 15.67 8.40
CA ILE A 173 -17.44 16.65 8.24
C ILE A 173 -17.87 17.23 9.58
N TRP A 174 -18.26 18.51 9.53
CA TRP A 174 -18.92 19.22 10.60
C TRP A 174 -20.25 19.78 10.11
N ASN A 175 -21.07 20.36 10.98
CA ASN A 175 -22.33 20.95 10.58
C ASN A 175 -22.11 22.03 9.50
N ARG A 176 -22.70 21.84 8.32
CA ARG A 176 -22.57 22.64 7.10
C ARG A 176 -21.14 22.61 6.49
N SER A 177 -20.48 21.49 6.58
CA SER A 177 -19.19 21.30 5.90
C SER A 177 -19.30 21.64 4.40
N PRO A 178 -18.36 22.41 3.82
CA PRO A 178 -18.31 22.68 2.38
C PRO A 178 -17.69 21.53 1.59
N VAL A 179 -17.08 20.57 2.25
CA VAL A 179 -16.40 19.40 1.64
C VAL A 179 -17.08 18.11 2.09
N PRO A 180 -17.13 17.08 1.25
CA PRO A 180 -17.64 15.77 1.63
C PRO A 180 -16.69 15.10 2.64
N GLU A 181 -17.27 14.25 3.49
CA GLU A 181 -16.50 13.29 4.26
C GLU A 181 -15.79 12.32 3.32
N ARG A 182 -14.53 12.02 3.62
CA ARG A 182 -13.76 11.03 2.87
C ARG A 182 -12.96 10.16 3.81
N PHE A 183 -13.15 8.86 3.68
CA PHE A 183 -12.31 7.89 4.37
C PHE A 183 -12.13 6.62 3.53
N THR A 184 -11.03 5.93 3.82
CA THR A 184 -10.79 4.57 3.36
C THR A 184 -10.77 3.66 4.57
N ALA A 185 -11.49 2.56 4.51
CA ALA A 185 -11.42 1.53 5.54
C ALA A 185 -11.13 0.17 4.90
N GLY A 186 -10.50 -0.70 5.64
CA GLY A 186 -10.20 -2.01 5.13
C GLY A 186 -9.96 -3.06 6.19
N ALA A 187 -9.95 -4.28 5.73
CA ALA A 187 -9.56 -5.45 6.49
C ALA A 187 -8.74 -6.39 5.60
N SER A 188 -7.60 -6.81 6.08
CA SER A 188 -6.85 -7.92 5.50
C SER A 188 -6.71 -9.04 6.52
N GLY A 189 -6.76 -10.27 6.05
CA GLY A 189 -6.63 -11.44 6.91
C GLY A 189 -5.99 -12.60 6.18
N ARG A 190 -5.32 -13.44 6.95
CA ARG A 190 -4.74 -14.69 6.48
C ARG A 190 -5.03 -15.77 7.51
N LEU A 191 -5.93 -16.69 7.13
CA LEU A 191 -6.12 -17.93 7.90
C LEU A 191 -5.02 -18.92 7.51
N VAL A 192 -4.28 -19.42 8.48
CA VAL A 192 -3.09 -20.25 8.26
C VAL A 192 -3.30 -21.65 8.81
N LEU A 193 -3.06 -22.64 7.96
CA LEU A 193 -2.99 -24.05 8.34
C LEU A 193 -1.54 -24.51 8.21
N ASN A 194 -0.88 -24.74 9.33
CA ASN A 194 0.51 -25.18 9.34
C ASN A 194 0.61 -26.70 9.23
N HIS A 195 1.48 -27.18 8.39
CA HIS A 195 1.85 -28.59 8.31
C HIS A 195 3.37 -28.70 8.09
N LYS A 196 4.11 -29.03 9.16
CA LYS A 196 5.59 -29.15 9.12
C LYS A 196 6.26 -27.98 8.37
N ASP A 197 6.75 -28.23 7.15
CA ASP A 197 7.50 -27.27 6.34
C ASP A 197 6.62 -26.39 5.43
N TRP A 198 5.30 -26.59 5.47
CA TRP A 198 4.34 -25.94 4.58
C TRP A 198 3.29 -25.17 5.35
N GLN A 199 2.92 -24.01 4.83
CA GLN A 199 1.77 -23.25 5.31
C GLN A 199 0.77 -23.09 4.16
N PHE A 200 -0.36 -23.75 4.28
CA PHE A 200 -1.54 -23.40 3.47
C PHE A 200 -2.22 -22.21 4.11
N TYR A 201 -2.68 -21.27 3.32
CA TYR A 201 -3.39 -20.12 3.85
C TYR A 201 -4.52 -19.67 2.94
N LEU A 202 -5.52 -19.05 3.57
CA LEU A 202 -6.66 -18.40 2.93
C LEU A 202 -6.50 -16.89 3.13
N PRO A 203 -6.07 -16.14 2.11
CA PRO A 203 -6.06 -14.68 2.18
C PRO A 203 -7.48 -14.14 1.98
N LEU A 204 -7.87 -13.18 2.81
CA LEU A 204 -9.14 -12.47 2.76
C LEU A 204 -8.86 -10.98 2.85
N HIS A 205 -9.38 -10.19 1.90
CA HIS A 205 -9.14 -8.76 1.83
C HIS A 205 -10.42 -8.01 1.50
N PHE A 206 -10.57 -6.84 2.11
CA PHE A 206 -11.67 -5.93 1.86
C PHE A 206 -11.16 -4.49 1.98
N VAL A 207 -11.55 -3.64 1.05
CA VAL A 207 -11.27 -2.19 1.06
C VAL A 207 -12.53 -1.47 0.62
N VAL A 208 -12.90 -0.43 1.34
CA VAL A 208 -13.97 0.49 0.99
C VAL A 208 -13.46 1.92 0.99
N GLN A 209 -13.87 2.68 0.00
CA GLN A 209 -13.70 4.13 -0.03
C GLN A 209 -15.09 4.76 0.02
N HIS A 210 -15.26 5.69 0.96
CA HIS A 210 -16.47 6.46 1.17
C HIS A 210 -16.20 7.92 0.83
N GLU A 211 -17.14 8.52 0.12
CA GLU A 211 -17.23 9.96 -0.11
C GLU A 211 -18.68 10.41 0.02
N GLY A 212 -18.94 11.38 0.88
CA GLY A 212 -20.29 11.89 1.10
C GLY A 212 -20.50 12.46 2.49
N GLY A 213 -21.73 12.51 2.94
CA GLY A 213 -22.08 12.92 4.30
C GLY A 213 -23.43 13.63 4.38
N GLN A 214 -24.04 13.59 5.58
CA GLN A 214 -25.38 14.13 5.80
C GLN A 214 -25.40 15.62 6.18
N ASN A 215 -24.29 16.16 6.69
CA ASN A 215 -24.21 17.52 7.26
C ASN A 215 -23.51 18.53 6.35
N MET A 216 -23.57 18.31 5.04
CA MET A 216 -22.92 19.19 4.08
C MET A 216 -23.76 20.44 3.77
N SER A 217 -23.11 21.55 3.48
CA SER A 217 -23.76 22.78 2.98
C SER A 217 -24.12 22.71 1.51
N VAL A 218 -23.52 21.77 0.77
CA VAL A 218 -23.72 21.54 -0.67
C VAL A 218 -24.24 20.12 -0.87
N SER A 219 -25.22 19.94 -1.76
CA SER A 219 -25.70 18.60 -2.13
C SER A 219 -24.59 17.83 -2.82
N HIS A 220 -24.21 16.70 -2.25
CA HIS A 220 -23.24 15.78 -2.82
C HIS A 220 -23.80 14.35 -2.78
N ASN A 221 -23.60 13.62 -3.85
CA ASN A 221 -24.01 12.22 -3.88
C ASN A 221 -23.09 11.39 -2.99
N ILE A 222 -23.65 10.45 -2.27
CA ILE A 222 -22.87 9.49 -1.50
C ILE A 222 -22.27 8.48 -2.48
N ASN A 223 -20.95 8.41 -2.51
CA ASN A 223 -20.20 7.45 -3.29
C ASN A 223 -19.57 6.40 -2.38
N ASN A 224 -19.85 5.13 -2.66
CA ASN A 224 -19.20 4.01 -1.97
C ASN A 224 -18.59 3.08 -3.01
N ASN A 225 -17.30 2.86 -2.89
CA ASN A 225 -16.56 1.96 -3.77
C ASN A 225 -15.94 0.84 -2.93
N PHE A 226 -16.03 -0.39 -3.41
CA PHE A 226 -15.62 -1.59 -2.70
C PHE A 226 -14.69 -2.44 -3.55
N ASN A 227 -13.59 -2.89 -2.95
CA ASN A 227 -12.82 -4.00 -3.46
C ASN A 227 -12.80 -5.13 -2.42
N ALA A 228 -12.93 -6.35 -2.86
CA ALA A 228 -12.74 -7.52 -2.03
C ALA A 228 -11.88 -8.55 -2.77
N ALA A 229 -11.17 -9.39 -2.01
CA ALA A 229 -10.46 -10.52 -2.59
C ALA A 229 -10.41 -11.69 -1.61
N ALA A 230 -10.49 -12.90 -2.16
CA ALA A 230 -10.30 -14.15 -1.44
C ALA A 230 -9.53 -15.14 -2.30
N GLY A 231 -8.82 -16.07 -1.67
CA GLY A 231 -8.02 -17.03 -2.44
C GLY A 231 -7.43 -18.15 -1.61
N LEU A 232 -6.48 -18.82 -2.22
CA LEU A 232 -5.67 -19.88 -1.64
C LEU A 232 -4.21 -19.56 -1.83
N GLY A 233 -3.38 -19.92 -0.87
CA GLY A 233 -1.95 -19.80 -0.97
C GLY A 233 -1.21 -20.91 -0.27
N LEU A 234 0.02 -21.10 -0.70
CA LEU A 234 0.98 -22.05 -0.19
C LEU A 234 2.31 -21.34 0.00
N TYR A 235 2.78 -21.32 1.23
CA TYR A 235 4.07 -20.79 1.61
C TYR A 235 4.96 -21.90 2.15
N SER A 236 6.24 -21.88 1.80
CA SER A 236 7.24 -22.75 2.39
C SER A 236 8.58 -22.03 2.52
N LEU A 237 9.24 -22.24 3.65
CA LEU A 237 10.59 -21.81 3.92
C LEU A 237 11.53 -23.01 3.79
N ILE A 238 12.52 -22.92 2.90
CA ILE A 238 13.51 -23.97 2.66
C ILE A 238 14.86 -23.50 3.20
N GLY A 239 15.28 -24.08 4.32
CA GLY A 239 16.44 -23.60 5.05
C GLY A 239 16.24 -22.18 5.60
N GLU A 240 17.31 -21.40 5.74
CA GLU A 240 17.27 -20.07 6.35
C GLU A 240 17.13 -18.93 5.35
N ASN A 241 17.37 -19.20 4.04
CA ASN A 241 17.62 -18.16 3.05
C ASN A 241 16.75 -18.21 1.81
N PHE A 242 15.86 -19.19 1.73
CA PHE A 242 15.00 -19.37 0.58
C PHE A 242 13.56 -19.62 1.00
N TYR A 243 12.63 -18.86 0.46
CA TYR A 243 11.21 -19.18 0.55
C TYR A 243 10.53 -19.04 -0.80
N TYR A 244 9.40 -19.71 -0.94
CA TYR A 244 8.46 -19.43 -2.02
C TYR A 244 7.04 -19.28 -1.46
N ASP A 245 6.26 -18.49 -2.16
CA ASP A 245 4.84 -18.23 -1.89
C ASP A 245 4.11 -18.32 -3.22
N ILE A 246 3.17 -19.24 -3.33
CA ILE A 246 2.35 -19.45 -4.51
C ILE A 246 0.92 -19.19 -4.09
N SER A 247 0.21 -18.32 -4.77
CA SER A 247 -1.16 -17.98 -4.43
C SER A 247 -2.01 -17.70 -5.66
N CYS A 248 -3.30 -17.88 -5.51
CA CYS A 248 -4.29 -17.47 -6.49
C CYS A 248 -5.46 -16.80 -5.75
N ARG A 249 -5.82 -15.58 -6.18
CA ARG A 249 -6.87 -14.79 -5.56
C ARG A 249 -7.90 -14.38 -6.61
N ALA A 250 -9.18 -14.47 -6.26
CA ALA A 250 -10.28 -13.86 -6.98
C ALA A 250 -10.62 -12.52 -6.34
N PHE A 251 -10.91 -11.52 -7.19
CA PHE A 251 -11.19 -10.14 -6.81
C PHE A 251 -12.58 -9.75 -7.25
N TRP A 252 -13.20 -8.86 -6.49
CA TRP A 252 -14.49 -8.23 -6.78
C TRP A 252 -14.38 -6.72 -6.60
N TYR A 253 -15.06 -6.02 -7.50
CA TYR A 253 -15.29 -4.59 -7.45
C TYR A 253 -16.78 -4.34 -7.42
N HIS A 254 -17.22 -3.41 -6.59
CA HIS A 254 -18.57 -2.88 -6.58
C HIS A 254 -18.54 -1.39 -6.27
N GLN A 255 -19.40 -0.62 -6.92
CA GLN A 255 -19.59 0.79 -6.62
C GLN A 255 -21.06 1.17 -6.53
N HIS A 256 -21.36 2.18 -5.71
CA HIS A 256 -22.65 2.81 -5.60
C HIS A 256 -22.48 4.33 -5.57
N GLY A 257 -23.19 5.01 -6.47
CA GLY A 257 -23.26 6.48 -6.48
C GLY A 257 -22.13 7.19 -7.23
N ASN A 258 -21.17 6.49 -7.85
CA ASN A 258 -20.08 7.12 -8.62
C ASN A 258 -20.42 7.16 -10.11
N PRO A 259 -20.94 8.30 -10.65
CA PRO A 259 -21.31 8.40 -12.06
C PRO A 259 -20.10 8.45 -13.01
N ALA A 260 -18.90 8.71 -12.50
CA ALA A 260 -17.69 8.78 -13.32
C ALA A 260 -17.19 7.41 -13.76
N VAL A 261 -17.66 6.32 -13.12
CA VAL A 261 -17.30 4.94 -13.48
C VAL A 261 -18.50 4.29 -14.20
N PRO A 262 -18.35 3.84 -15.45
CA PRO A 262 -19.47 3.39 -16.29
C PRO A 262 -19.97 1.98 -15.93
N PHE A 263 -19.36 1.28 -14.99
CA PHE A 263 -19.79 -0.04 -14.53
C PHE A 263 -19.88 -0.10 -13.00
N SER A 264 -20.88 -0.83 -12.49
CA SER A 264 -21.17 -0.91 -11.06
C SER A 264 -20.51 -2.11 -10.37
N THR A 265 -20.15 -3.12 -11.14
CA THR A 265 -19.53 -4.37 -10.63
C THR A 265 -18.45 -4.85 -11.55
N GLY A 266 -17.45 -5.50 -11.01
CA GLY A 266 -16.36 -6.08 -11.75
C GLY A 266 -15.66 -7.21 -11.00
N TRP A 267 -14.77 -7.90 -11.68
CA TRP A 267 -14.03 -9.01 -11.09
C TRP A 267 -12.63 -9.14 -11.67
N GLY A 268 -11.78 -9.89 -10.99
CA GLY A 268 -10.45 -10.24 -11.45
C GLY A 268 -9.93 -11.55 -10.87
N LEU A 269 -8.97 -12.14 -11.55
CA LEU A 269 -8.22 -13.32 -11.11
C LEU A 269 -6.73 -13.00 -11.11
N TYR A 270 -6.02 -13.37 -10.04
CA TYR A 270 -4.62 -13.03 -9.81
C TYR A 270 -3.83 -14.20 -9.23
N PRO A 271 -3.35 -15.14 -10.05
CA PRO A 271 -2.29 -16.06 -9.67
C PRO A 271 -0.96 -15.34 -9.56
N GLU A 272 -0.20 -15.64 -8.51
CA GLU A 272 1.09 -15.06 -8.20
C GLU A 272 2.05 -16.12 -7.65
N VAL A 273 3.30 -16.05 -8.09
CA VAL A 273 4.43 -16.78 -7.51
C VAL A 273 5.46 -15.78 -7.05
N LYS A 274 5.88 -15.88 -5.81
CA LYS A 274 6.90 -15.03 -5.21
C LYS A 274 7.97 -15.88 -4.54
N THR A 275 9.21 -15.50 -4.69
CA THR A 275 10.33 -16.19 -4.04
C THR A 275 11.35 -15.19 -3.50
N CYS A 276 12.03 -15.58 -2.42
CA CYS A 276 13.18 -14.86 -1.91
C CYS A 276 14.40 -15.77 -1.92
N LEU A 277 15.49 -15.26 -2.44
CA LEU A 277 16.77 -15.97 -2.53
C LEU A 277 17.81 -15.24 -1.70
N TYR A 278 18.50 -15.98 -0.84
CA TYR A 278 19.60 -15.49 0.00
C TYR A 278 19.27 -14.27 0.86
N ASN A 279 17.98 -14.09 1.22
CA ASN A 279 17.48 -12.90 1.93
C ASN A 279 17.85 -11.56 1.26
N ARG A 280 18.09 -11.58 -0.05
CA ARG A 280 18.53 -10.41 -0.84
C ARG A 280 17.71 -10.18 -2.11
N TRP A 281 17.38 -11.24 -2.83
CA TRP A 281 16.64 -11.17 -4.06
C TRP A 281 15.19 -11.56 -3.81
N ILE A 282 14.27 -10.71 -4.19
CA ILE A 282 12.84 -11.03 -4.22
C ILE A 282 12.43 -10.98 -5.67
N LEU A 283 11.92 -12.11 -6.15
CA LEU A 283 11.39 -12.27 -7.51
C LEU A 283 9.91 -12.60 -7.42
N SER A 284 9.10 -12.00 -8.28
CA SER A 284 7.71 -12.39 -8.42
C SER A 284 7.27 -12.39 -9.88
N ALA A 285 6.35 -13.28 -10.17
CA ALA A 285 5.64 -13.35 -11.44
C ALA A 285 4.14 -13.48 -11.13
N SER A 286 3.32 -12.69 -11.81
CA SER A 286 1.88 -12.74 -11.63
C SER A 286 1.17 -12.53 -12.97
N TYR A 287 -0.07 -12.99 -13.01
CA TYR A 287 -0.97 -12.75 -14.13
C TYR A 287 -2.27 -12.15 -13.61
N TRP A 288 -2.73 -11.11 -14.25
CA TRP A 288 -4.04 -10.50 -14.00
C TRP A 288 -4.97 -10.74 -15.17
N HIS A 289 -6.19 -11.14 -14.86
CA HIS A 289 -7.30 -11.14 -15.78
C HIS A 289 -8.50 -10.49 -15.10
N GLY A 290 -8.87 -9.30 -15.54
CA GLY A 290 -9.98 -8.55 -14.96
C GLY A 290 -10.94 -8.04 -16.01
N LYS A 291 -12.21 -7.90 -15.58
CA LYS A 291 -13.29 -7.28 -16.33
C LYS A 291 -14.04 -6.32 -15.41
N ASP A 292 -14.23 -5.10 -15.89
CA ASP A 292 -14.98 -4.04 -15.20
C ASP A 292 -14.45 -3.75 -13.77
N PHE A 293 -13.17 -4.03 -13.52
CA PHE A 293 -12.52 -3.86 -12.22
C PHE A 293 -11.80 -2.50 -12.14
N VAL A 294 -11.96 -1.81 -11.00
CA VAL A 294 -11.23 -0.58 -10.65
C VAL A 294 -10.55 -0.78 -9.31
N PRO A 295 -9.22 -0.67 -9.25
CA PRO A 295 -8.48 -0.73 -8.00
C PRO A 295 -8.67 0.55 -7.20
N LEU A 296 -9.08 0.47 -5.93
CA LEU A 296 -9.30 1.65 -5.08
C LEU A 296 -7.99 2.25 -4.55
N MET A 297 -7.09 1.43 -4.06
CA MET A 297 -5.74 1.80 -3.62
C MET A 297 -4.66 1.07 -4.44
N GLY A 298 -5.06 0.17 -5.33
CA GLY A 298 -4.17 -0.71 -6.06
C GLY A 298 -3.50 -0.06 -7.27
N CYS A 299 -2.60 -0.81 -7.90
CA CYS A 299 -1.94 -0.38 -9.12
C CYS A 299 -2.96 -0.27 -10.28
N TRP A 300 -2.96 0.86 -10.95
CA TRP A 300 -3.85 1.11 -12.10
C TRP A 300 -3.59 0.25 -13.32
N HIS A 301 -2.47 -0.46 -13.37
CA HIS A 301 -2.21 -1.48 -14.38
C HIS A 301 -3.28 -2.59 -14.42
N PHE A 302 -4.00 -2.81 -13.33
CA PHE A 302 -5.05 -3.83 -13.19
C PHE A 302 -6.45 -3.29 -13.47
N SER A 303 -6.59 -1.97 -13.74
CA SER A 303 -7.87 -1.31 -13.99
C SER A 303 -8.41 -1.62 -15.39
N ASN A 304 -9.75 -1.76 -15.48
CA ASN A 304 -10.47 -1.71 -16.75
C ASN A 304 -10.86 -0.29 -17.16
N LEU A 305 -10.54 0.70 -16.33
CA LEU A 305 -10.74 2.11 -16.60
C LEU A 305 -9.37 2.76 -16.85
N SER A 306 -9.28 3.65 -17.83
CA SER A 306 -8.04 4.38 -18.11
C SER A 306 -7.74 5.40 -17.01
N ALA A 307 -6.49 5.49 -16.56
CA ALA A 307 -6.05 6.57 -15.67
C ALA A 307 -5.82 7.90 -16.41
N ASN A 308 -5.55 7.85 -17.72
CA ASN A 308 -5.19 9.01 -18.52
C ASN A 308 -6.35 9.67 -19.26
N THR A 309 -7.26 8.84 -19.76
CA THR A 309 -8.32 9.28 -20.68
C THR A 309 -9.69 9.05 -20.02
N ALA A 310 -10.36 10.14 -19.64
CA ALA A 310 -11.68 10.08 -19.03
C ALA A 310 -12.67 9.34 -19.95
N GLY A 311 -13.43 8.40 -19.38
CA GLY A 311 -14.42 7.61 -20.08
C GLY A 311 -13.89 6.49 -20.98
N LEU A 312 -12.58 6.34 -21.12
CA LEU A 312 -12.01 5.19 -21.83
C LEU A 312 -12.01 3.96 -20.94
N THR A 313 -12.70 2.92 -21.38
CA THR A 313 -12.78 1.60 -20.73
C THR A 313 -12.15 0.52 -21.60
N PHE A 314 -11.75 -0.58 -21.00
CA PHE A 314 -11.20 -1.75 -21.70
C PHE A 314 -12.11 -2.96 -21.44
N ASP A 315 -12.46 -3.68 -22.51
CA ASP A 315 -13.32 -4.89 -22.47
C ASP A 315 -12.81 -5.92 -21.45
N ARG A 316 -11.50 -6.04 -21.35
CA ARG A 316 -10.77 -6.83 -20.36
C ARG A 316 -9.37 -6.27 -20.16
N THR A 317 -8.84 -6.44 -18.96
CA THR A 317 -7.43 -6.13 -18.66
C THR A 317 -6.71 -7.42 -18.33
N ARG A 318 -5.71 -7.76 -19.15
CA ARG A 318 -4.86 -8.93 -18.98
C ARG A 318 -3.41 -8.49 -18.96
N VAL A 319 -2.74 -8.72 -17.83
CA VAL A 319 -1.36 -8.26 -17.60
C VAL A 319 -0.53 -9.37 -16.99
N VAL A 320 0.61 -9.66 -17.59
CA VAL A 320 1.68 -10.43 -16.95
C VAL A 320 2.60 -9.42 -16.27
N THR A 321 2.85 -9.59 -14.99
CA THR A 321 3.77 -8.76 -14.23
C THR A 321 4.96 -9.57 -13.77
N LEU A 322 6.16 -9.08 -14.07
CA LEU A 322 7.42 -9.64 -13.57
C LEU A 322 8.11 -8.59 -12.72
N GLN A 323 8.48 -8.96 -11.50
CA GLN A 323 9.19 -8.06 -10.59
C GLN A 323 10.47 -8.72 -10.10
N ALA A 324 11.51 -7.92 -10.01
CA ALA A 324 12.76 -8.31 -9.37
C ALA A 324 13.20 -7.19 -8.46
N SER A 325 13.63 -7.51 -7.25
CA SER A 325 14.27 -6.57 -6.36
C SER A 325 15.47 -7.17 -5.68
N TRP A 326 16.46 -6.34 -5.46
CA TRP A 326 17.65 -6.66 -4.72
C TRP A 326 17.76 -5.74 -3.51
N MET A 327 18.04 -6.31 -2.35
CA MET A 327 18.17 -5.59 -1.10
C MET A 327 19.54 -5.88 -0.45
N LYS A 328 20.20 -4.82 0.00
CA LYS A 328 21.40 -4.92 0.83
C LYS A 328 21.18 -4.19 2.14
N SER A 329 21.31 -4.93 3.24
CA SER A 329 21.28 -4.38 4.58
C SER A 329 22.72 -4.05 5.04
N TYR A 330 22.86 -2.91 5.69
CA TYR A 330 24.11 -2.47 6.31
C TYR A 330 24.00 -2.64 7.82
N PRO A 331 24.66 -3.65 8.41
CA PRO A 331 24.52 -3.98 9.83
C PRO A 331 25.27 -3.02 10.77
N THR A 332 26.26 -2.31 10.24
CA THR A 332 27.02 -1.29 10.98
C THR A 332 26.31 0.05 10.91
N TRP A 333 26.42 0.81 11.96
CA TRP A 333 25.70 2.07 12.25
C TRP A 333 25.12 2.82 11.03
N PRO A 334 23.86 3.22 11.09
CA PRO A 334 22.81 2.79 12.02
C PRO A 334 22.25 1.44 11.59
N ARG A 335 22.15 0.50 12.46
CA ARG A 335 21.78 -0.92 12.24
C ARG A 335 20.52 -1.21 11.40
N LYS A 336 19.93 -0.22 10.77
CA LYS A 336 18.66 -0.30 10.03
C LYS A 336 18.71 0.55 8.76
N CYS A 337 19.76 0.40 7.98
CA CYS A 337 19.83 1.00 6.65
C CYS A 337 19.74 -0.09 5.59
N HIS A 338 18.87 0.11 4.59
CA HIS A 338 18.66 -0.83 3.50
C HIS A 338 18.69 -0.11 2.15
N LEU A 339 19.58 -0.52 1.27
CA LEU A 339 19.52 -0.15 -0.14
C LEU A 339 18.65 -1.17 -0.86
N VAL A 340 17.66 -0.69 -1.58
CA VAL A 340 16.77 -1.51 -2.42
C VAL A 340 16.87 -1.00 -3.85
N ILE A 341 17.06 -1.91 -4.79
CA ILE A 341 16.99 -1.65 -6.23
C ILE A 341 15.95 -2.60 -6.79
N TYR A 342 15.08 -2.11 -7.66
CA TYR A 342 14.00 -2.92 -8.19
C TYR A 342 13.66 -2.58 -9.63
N GLY A 343 13.04 -3.55 -10.29
CA GLY A 343 12.42 -3.38 -11.59
C GLY A 343 11.12 -4.15 -11.69
N THR A 344 10.17 -3.61 -12.43
CA THR A 344 8.89 -4.24 -12.73
C THR A 344 8.60 -4.11 -14.21
N LEU A 345 8.24 -5.22 -14.84
CA LEU A 345 7.75 -5.27 -16.22
C LEU A 345 6.26 -5.61 -16.19
N TYR A 346 5.46 -4.83 -16.89
CA TYR A 346 4.04 -5.07 -17.16
C TYR A 346 3.87 -5.36 -18.64
N HIS A 347 3.51 -6.59 -18.97
CA HIS A 347 3.21 -7.03 -20.32
C HIS A 347 1.70 -7.15 -20.50
N TYR A 348 1.09 -6.20 -21.21
CA TYR A 348 -0.33 -6.24 -21.55
C TYR A 348 -0.60 -7.15 -22.73
N LEU A 349 -1.61 -7.99 -22.61
CA LEU A 349 -2.19 -8.74 -23.71
C LEU A 349 -3.23 -7.90 -24.46
N PRO A 350 -3.57 -8.26 -25.71
CA PRO A 350 -4.51 -7.52 -26.54
C PRO A 350 -5.87 -7.29 -25.88
N SER A 351 -6.45 -6.09 -26.07
CA SER A 351 -7.76 -5.71 -25.56
C SER A 351 -8.38 -4.64 -26.47
N THR A 352 -9.70 -4.50 -26.43
CA THR A 352 -10.41 -3.42 -27.11
C THR A 352 -10.79 -2.34 -26.11
N GLY A 353 -10.45 -1.10 -26.42
CA GLY A 353 -10.85 0.08 -25.65
C GLY A 353 -12.07 0.73 -26.28
N THR A 354 -13.00 1.22 -25.44
CA THR A 354 -14.16 2.00 -25.83
C THR A 354 -14.08 3.38 -25.19
N PHE A 355 -14.06 4.43 -25.99
CA PHE A 355 -14.06 5.83 -25.56
C PHE A 355 -15.45 6.28 -25.13
N ALA A 356 -15.54 7.43 -24.46
CA ALA A 356 -16.79 8.02 -23.97
C ALA A 356 -17.78 8.35 -25.11
N ASP A 357 -17.29 8.62 -26.32
CA ASP A 357 -18.12 8.86 -27.52
C ASP A 357 -18.58 7.57 -28.21
N GLY A 358 -18.25 6.40 -27.66
CA GLY A 358 -18.59 5.10 -28.21
C GLY A 358 -17.62 4.59 -29.30
N THR A 359 -16.61 5.36 -29.66
CA THR A 359 -15.58 4.87 -30.59
C THR A 359 -14.72 3.79 -29.96
N THR A 360 -14.26 2.85 -30.75
CA THR A 360 -13.44 1.71 -30.28
C THR A 360 -12.04 1.74 -30.90
N LYS A 361 -11.06 1.24 -30.15
CA LYS A 361 -9.67 1.09 -30.59
C LYS A 361 -9.11 -0.22 -30.07
N ASP A 362 -8.49 -0.97 -30.97
CA ASP A 362 -7.80 -2.20 -30.58
C ASP A 362 -6.38 -1.89 -30.11
N TYR A 363 -6.01 -2.49 -28.99
CA TYR A 363 -4.71 -2.42 -28.37
C TYR A 363 -4.04 -3.77 -28.46
N GLY A 364 -2.90 -3.84 -29.15
CA GLY A 364 -2.07 -5.04 -29.23
C GLY A 364 -1.25 -5.29 -27.95
N HIS A 365 -0.28 -6.18 -28.03
CA HIS A 365 0.69 -6.40 -26.98
C HIS A 365 1.48 -5.13 -26.68
N ARG A 366 1.70 -4.86 -25.39
CA ARG A 366 2.46 -3.68 -24.95
C ARG A 366 3.26 -3.98 -23.70
N ASN A 367 4.51 -3.54 -23.69
CA ASN A 367 5.37 -3.56 -22.51
C ASN A 367 5.41 -2.18 -21.89
N GLN A 368 5.36 -2.14 -20.58
CA GLN A 368 5.61 -0.96 -19.74
C GLN A 368 6.48 -1.41 -18.58
N PHE A 369 7.37 -0.55 -18.11
CA PHE A 369 8.26 -0.93 -17.04
C PHE A 369 8.47 0.22 -16.05
N ALA A 370 8.83 -0.15 -14.83
CA ALA A 370 9.27 0.74 -13.80
C ALA A 370 10.60 0.25 -13.25
N VAL A 371 11.48 1.17 -12.97
CA VAL A 371 12.73 0.91 -12.24
C VAL A 371 12.86 1.89 -11.11
N GLY A 372 13.55 1.50 -10.05
CA GLY A 372 13.75 2.40 -8.94
C GLY A 372 14.83 1.92 -7.99
N ALA A 373 15.28 2.88 -7.19
CA ALA A 373 16.19 2.63 -6.08
C ALA A 373 15.73 3.44 -4.87
N ALA A 374 15.90 2.87 -3.68
CA ALA A 374 15.60 3.54 -2.43
C ALA A 374 16.63 3.18 -1.37
N LEU A 375 17.12 4.20 -0.65
CA LEU A 375 17.90 4.03 0.56
C LEU A 375 17.00 4.32 1.76
N ASN A 376 16.61 3.26 2.45
CA ASN A 376 15.76 3.35 3.64
C ASN A 376 16.63 3.31 4.90
N PHE A 377 16.33 4.15 5.88
CA PHE A 377 17.07 4.20 7.15
C PHE A 377 16.11 4.43 8.32
N TYR A 378 16.38 3.75 9.43
CA TYR A 378 15.53 3.73 10.63
C TYR A 378 16.36 3.80 11.92
N PRO A 379 17.26 4.77 12.08
CA PRO A 379 18.04 4.88 13.30
C PRO A 379 17.13 5.19 14.49
N SER A 380 17.47 4.62 15.64
CA SER A 380 16.85 4.97 16.90
C SER A 380 17.90 5.20 17.95
N ILE A 381 17.77 6.31 18.67
CA ILE A 381 18.71 6.77 19.70
C ILE A 381 17.95 6.86 21.01
N LYS A 382 18.49 6.27 22.06
CA LYS A 382 17.97 6.44 23.42
C LYS A 382 18.44 7.80 23.93
N LEU A 383 17.50 8.64 24.36
CA LEU A 383 17.78 9.96 24.90
C LEU A 383 17.88 9.94 26.42
N PHE A 384 16.99 9.22 27.09
CA PHE A 384 16.94 9.03 28.53
C PHE A 384 16.63 7.60 28.90
#